data_6498cdfb01ca45982e2a0bfbf0df890a
#
_entry.id   6498cdfb01ca45982e2a0bfbf0df890a
#
_cell.length_a   1.000
_cell.length_b   1.000
_cell.length_c   1.000
_cell.angle_alpha   90.00
_cell.angle_beta   90.00
_cell.angle_gamma   90.00
#
_symmetry.space_group_name_H-M   'P 1'
#
loop_
_entity.id
_entity.type
_entity.pdbx_description
1 polymer ?
#
loop_
_entity_poly.entity_id
_entity_poly.type
_entity_poly.pdbx_seq_one_letter_code
_entity_poly.pdbx_strand_id
1 'polypeptide(L)' 'SPIQFTLGSGDIISIIDSNVIEMSIGESRTILAPYEYVFGEAPSGNIPQDSFIIFDLVLISVEDN' A
#
# COMPACT_ATOMS: atom_id res chain seq x y z
N SER A 1 -12.66 4.19 -6.34
CA SER A 1 -12.21 3.71 -7.66
C SER A 1 -10.85 3.02 -7.56
N PRO A 2 -10.60 2.04 -8.44
CA PRO A 2 -9.34 1.32 -8.41
C PRO A 2 -8.13 2.21 -8.69
N ILE A 3 -7.01 1.87 -8.07
CA ILE A 3 -5.74 2.51 -8.34
C ILE A 3 -4.90 1.56 -9.19
N GLN A 4 -4.29 2.08 -10.24
CA GLN A 4 -3.41 1.31 -11.11
C GLN A 4 -1.97 1.73 -10.90
N PHE A 5 -1.08 0.76 -10.75
CA PHE A 5 0.35 1.03 -10.58
C PHE A 5 1.18 -0.14 -11.10
N THR A 6 2.46 0.14 -11.34
CA THR A 6 3.41 -0.88 -11.81
C THR A 6 4.19 -1.44 -10.62
N LEU A 7 4.19 -2.76 -10.48
CA LEU A 7 4.92 -3.42 -9.40
C LEU A 7 6.43 -3.15 -9.52
N GLY A 8 7.04 -2.83 -8.38
CA GLY A 8 8.47 -2.61 -8.31
C GLY A 8 8.97 -1.30 -8.88
N SER A 9 8.08 -0.43 -9.34
CA SER A 9 8.46 0.84 -9.98
C SER A 9 8.70 1.98 -8.99
N GLY A 10 8.27 1.81 -7.75
CA GLY A 10 8.29 2.89 -6.77
C GLY A 10 7.08 3.81 -6.83
N ASP A 11 6.08 3.48 -7.67
CA ASP A 11 4.86 4.28 -7.80
C ASP A 11 4.00 4.24 -6.54
N ILE A 12 4.17 3.24 -5.70
CA ILE A 12 3.41 3.08 -4.47
C ILE A 12 4.37 2.68 -3.35
N ILE A 13 3.97 2.91 -2.10
CA ILE A 13 4.83 2.60 -0.96
C ILE A 13 5.20 1.11 -0.94
N SER A 14 6.43 0.83 -0.50
CA SER A 14 7.00 -0.52 -0.62
C SER A 14 6.22 -1.58 0.16
N ILE A 15 5.59 -1.22 1.27
CA ILE A 15 4.82 -2.20 2.05
C ILE A 15 3.59 -2.69 1.28
N ILE A 16 2.96 -1.83 0.49
CA ILE A 16 1.85 -2.24 -0.38
C ILE A 16 2.37 -3.07 -1.54
N ASP A 17 3.43 -2.59 -2.18
CA ASP A 17 4.04 -3.26 -3.34
C ASP A 17 4.43 -4.70 -3.00
N SER A 18 5.12 -4.92 -1.88
CA SER A 18 5.55 -6.27 -1.48
C SER A 18 4.38 -7.17 -1.10
N ASN A 19 3.29 -6.62 -0.57
CA ASN A 19 2.10 -7.41 -0.27
C ASN A 19 1.34 -7.82 -1.53
N VAL A 20 1.21 -6.90 -2.48
CA VAL A 20 0.47 -7.17 -3.72
C VAL A 20 1.12 -8.30 -4.53
N ILE A 21 2.44 -8.39 -4.52
CA ILE A 21 3.17 -9.45 -5.21
C ILE A 21 2.70 -10.84 -4.73
N GLU A 22 2.36 -10.97 -3.46
CA GLU A 22 1.93 -12.23 -2.86
C GLU A 22 0.44 -12.51 -3.02
N MET A 23 -0.34 -11.53 -3.46
CA MET A 23 -1.80 -11.64 -3.52
C MET A 23 -2.28 -12.30 -4.80
N SER A 24 -3.37 -13.03 -4.68
CA SER A 24 -4.10 -13.58 -5.83
C SER A 24 -5.20 -12.62 -6.27
N ILE A 25 -5.57 -12.67 -7.55
CA ILE A 25 -6.68 -11.85 -8.05
C ILE A 25 -7.95 -12.18 -7.27
N GLY A 26 -8.62 -11.15 -6.80
CA GLY A 26 -9.81 -11.25 -5.97
C GLY A 26 -9.53 -11.34 -4.48
N GLU A 27 -8.26 -11.51 -4.09
CA GLU A 27 -7.89 -11.58 -2.68
C GLU A 27 -8.03 -10.20 -2.03
N SER A 28 -8.53 -10.19 -0.77
CA SER A 28 -8.54 -9.01 0.09
C SER A 28 -7.46 -9.16 1.14
N ARG A 29 -6.81 -8.07 1.46
CA ARG A 29 -5.77 -8.07 2.50
C ARG A 29 -5.81 -6.74 3.26
N THR A 30 -5.76 -6.81 4.60
CA THR A 30 -5.64 -5.64 5.45
C THR A 30 -4.20 -5.53 5.92
N ILE A 31 -3.60 -4.36 5.74
CA ILE A 31 -2.22 -4.09 6.13
C ILE A 31 -2.22 -3.03 7.20
N LEU A 32 -1.48 -3.30 8.28
CA LEU A 32 -1.25 -2.34 9.35
C LEU A 32 0.19 -1.87 9.24
N ALA A 33 0.39 -0.59 8.89
CA ALA A 33 1.72 -0.04 8.66
C ALA A 33 2.03 1.07 9.68
N PRO A 34 3.22 1.07 10.29
CA PRO A 34 3.63 2.21 11.10
C PRO A 34 3.66 3.49 10.27
N TYR A 35 3.40 4.62 10.92
CA TYR A 35 3.39 5.93 10.27
C TYR A 35 4.61 6.15 9.36
N GLU A 36 5.79 5.83 9.85
CA GLU A 36 7.05 6.09 9.16
C GLU A 36 7.18 5.32 7.85
N TYR A 37 6.50 4.18 7.71
CA TYR A 37 6.52 3.38 6.48
C TYR A 37 5.67 4.01 5.37
N VAL A 38 4.75 4.88 5.74
CA VAL A 38 3.82 5.52 4.81
C VAL A 38 4.29 6.94 4.47
N PHE A 39 4.64 7.71 5.48
CA PHE A 39 4.95 9.13 5.34
C PHE A 39 6.41 9.47 5.59
N GLY A 40 7.22 8.51 6.00
CA GLY A 40 8.59 8.78 6.40
C GLY A 40 8.64 9.65 7.65
N GLU A 41 9.56 10.60 7.68
CA GLU A 41 9.68 11.52 8.81
C GLU A 41 8.88 12.80 8.62
N ALA A 42 8.26 12.97 7.46
CA ALA A 42 7.52 14.19 7.16
C ALA A 42 6.19 14.21 7.91
N PRO A 43 5.79 15.38 8.43
CA PRO A 43 4.46 15.50 9.04
C PRO A 43 3.38 15.33 7.98
N SER A 44 2.25 14.73 8.38
CA SER A 44 1.13 14.53 7.49
C SER A 44 -0.16 15.06 8.13
N GLY A 45 -0.37 16.36 8.03
CA GLY A 45 -1.59 17.00 8.49
C GLY A 45 -1.92 16.67 9.94
N ASN A 46 -3.09 16.10 10.16
CA ASN A 46 -3.60 15.79 11.49
C ASN A 46 -3.25 14.39 12.00
N ILE A 47 -2.45 13.63 11.23
CA ILE A 47 -2.11 12.26 11.63
C ILE A 47 -0.89 12.30 12.55
N PRO A 48 -1.01 11.83 13.82
CA PRO A 48 0.14 11.79 14.71
C PRO A 48 1.22 10.83 14.22
N GLN A 49 2.48 11.18 14.46
CA GLN A 49 3.63 10.40 13.98
C GLN A 49 3.79 9.05 14.66
N ASP A 50 3.09 8.79 15.75
CA ASP A 50 3.09 7.49 16.43
C ASP A 50 1.89 6.62 16.03
N SER A 51 1.15 7.03 15.01
CA SER A 51 -0.01 6.29 14.54
C SER A 51 0.37 5.10 13.67
N PHE A 52 -0.54 4.13 13.58
CA PHE A 52 -0.51 3.11 12.55
C PHE A 52 -1.53 3.46 11.48
N ILE A 53 -1.20 3.13 10.23
CA ILE A 53 -2.08 3.37 9.09
C ILE A 53 -2.61 2.01 8.63
N ILE A 54 -3.92 1.94 8.42
CA ILE A 54 -4.57 0.71 7.97
C ILE A 54 -4.92 0.85 6.49
N PHE A 55 -4.49 -0.13 5.70
CA PHE A 55 -4.84 -0.23 4.29
C PHE A 55 -5.69 -1.47 4.06
N ASP A 56 -6.83 -1.30 3.41
CA ASP A 56 -7.63 -2.42 2.93
C ASP A 56 -7.42 -2.54 1.43
N LEU A 57 -6.86 -3.66 1.00
CA LEU A 57 -6.50 -3.90 -0.39
C LEU A 57 -7.34 -5.02 -0.98
N VAL A 58 -7.71 -4.83 -2.24
CA VAL A 58 -8.30 -5.90 -3.07
C VAL A 58 -7.55 -5.89 -4.39
N LEU A 59 -6.99 -7.03 -4.78
CA LEU A 59 -6.32 -7.15 -6.08
C LEU A 59 -7.37 -7.48 -7.14
N ILE A 60 -7.64 -6.51 -8.01
CA ILE A 60 -8.71 -6.62 -9.00
C ILE A 60 -8.23 -7.30 -10.28
N SER A 61 -7.08 -6.88 -10.78
CA SER A 61 -6.54 -7.42 -12.02
C SER A 61 -5.04 -7.20 -12.11
N VAL A 62 -4.39 -8.02 -12.92
CA VAL A 62 -2.96 -7.90 -13.22
C VAL A 62 -2.80 -7.94 -14.73
N GLU A 63 -2.02 -6.99 -15.25
CA GLU A 63 -1.70 -6.95 -16.68
C GLU A 63 -0.20 -7.08 -16.88
N ASP A 64 0.19 -7.88 -17.85
CA ASP A 64 1.60 -7.99 -18.26
C ASP A 64 1.90 -6.92 -19.30
N ASN A 65 3.05 -6.30 -19.14
CA ASN A 65 3.54 -5.31 -20.11
C ASN A 65 4.52 -5.92 -21.09
#